data_9cf596c739ccb82247677feeb6f3a86b
#
_entry.id   9cf596c739ccb82247677feeb6f3a86b
#
_cell.length_a   1.000
_cell.length_b   1.000
_cell.length_c   1.000
_cell.angle_alpha   90.00
_cell.angle_beta   90.00
_cell.angle_gamma   90.00
#
_symmetry.space_group_name_H-M   'P 1'
#
loop_
_entity.id
_entity.type
_entity.pdbx_description
1 polymer ?
#
loop_
_entity_poly.entity_id
_entity_poly.type
_entity_poly.pdbx_seq_one_letter_code
_entity_poly.pdbx_strand_id
1 'polypeptide(L)'
;MLWDAIDLKLLLPLVCAGVSFVLYWRVVKNEQLKRYFFSRLPFDKASVLHLVFSKLFGFIVLGLIPLMICTFLLPEFSFGICSSSSPLVNSFVWAGLLALVIVPLTFHFSQKPENLQYYPQLRIRKWTYSTVLIYLASWAVYLLGYELLFRGILLFPLVEALGIWPAIAVNTLLYSAVHLLNSPKESIGSIPFGIVLCLITIETEGIWAAYLSHVCLSWTNALTAIYHHPDIEFIGNKSRD
;
A
#
# COMPACT_ATOMS: atom_id res chain seq x y z
N MET A 1 22.72 -21.29 22.10
CA MET A 1 22.42 -19.98 21.54
C MET A 1 21.13 -19.48 22.17
N LEU A 2 20.99 -18.16 22.44
CA LEU A 2 19.79 -17.59 23.04
C LEU A 2 18.62 -17.51 22.04
N TRP A 3 18.90 -17.73 20.76
CA TRP A 3 17.94 -17.60 19.65
C TRP A 3 17.96 -18.88 18.83
N ASP A 4 16.79 -19.41 18.51
CA ASP A 4 16.63 -20.48 17.54
C ASP A 4 16.12 -19.94 16.19
N ALA A 5 15.99 -20.83 15.20
CA ALA A 5 15.53 -20.44 13.86
C ALA A 5 14.08 -19.92 13.87
N ILE A 6 13.26 -20.38 14.81
CA ILE A 6 11.85 -19.94 14.97
C ILE A 6 11.81 -18.51 15.48
N ASP A 7 12.67 -18.16 16.45
CA ASP A 7 12.77 -16.79 16.97
C ASP A 7 13.14 -15.80 15.87
N LEU A 8 14.08 -16.14 14.99
CA LEU A 8 14.48 -15.27 13.89
C LEU A 8 13.33 -15.05 12.89
N LYS A 9 12.61 -16.13 12.49
CA LYS A 9 11.47 -16.07 11.59
C LYS A 9 10.30 -15.25 12.16
N LEU A 10 10.17 -15.20 13.46
CA LEU A 10 9.16 -14.42 14.15
C LEU A 10 9.57 -12.96 14.33
N LEU A 11 10.75 -12.72 14.89
CA LEU A 11 11.17 -11.39 15.31
C LEU A 11 11.62 -10.50 14.16
N LEU A 12 12.37 -11.04 13.19
CA LEU A 12 12.95 -10.22 12.13
C LEU A 12 11.88 -9.53 11.28
N PRO A 13 10.83 -10.22 10.77
CA PRO A 13 9.74 -9.56 10.02
C PRO A 13 8.99 -8.51 10.83
N LEU A 14 8.74 -8.78 12.12
CA LEU A 14 8.04 -7.86 13.01
C LEU A 14 8.86 -6.59 13.26
N VAL A 15 10.17 -6.75 13.54
CA VAL A 15 11.09 -5.62 13.73
C VAL A 15 11.22 -4.83 12.43
N CYS A 16 11.38 -5.49 11.28
CA CYS A 16 11.42 -4.83 9.98
C CYS A 16 10.15 -4.01 9.73
N ALA A 17 8.98 -4.58 9.98
CA ALA A 17 7.72 -3.87 9.81
C ALA A 17 7.63 -2.65 10.73
N GLY A 18 7.89 -2.81 12.03
CA GLY A 18 7.81 -1.72 13.00
C GLY A 18 8.78 -0.58 12.70
N VAL A 19 10.06 -0.91 12.48
CA VAL A 19 11.10 0.09 12.16
C VAL A 19 10.79 0.82 10.87
N SER A 20 10.39 0.09 9.83
CA SER A 20 10.05 0.67 8.52
C SER A 20 8.88 1.65 8.62
N PHE A 21 7.82 1.32 9.35
CA PHE A 21 6.70 2.24 9.55
C PHE A 21 7.08 3.47 10.36
N VAL A 22 7.84 3.33 11.45
CA VAL A 22 8.32 4.47 12.24
C VAL A 22 9.17 5.39 11.38
N LEU A 23 10.09 4.85 10.60
CA LEU A 23 10.96 5.62 9.70
C LEU A 23 10.15 6.32 8.61
N TYR A 24 9.24 5.59 7.95
CA TYR A 24 8.35 6.16 6.93
C TYR A 24 7.55 7.36 7.47
N TRP A 25 6.87 7.18 8.60
CA TRP A 25 6.09 8.24 9.23
C TRP A 25 6.95 9.43 9.64
N ARG A 26 8.09 9.18 10.27
CA ARG A 26 9.01 10.22 10.72
C ARG A 26 9.45 11.13 9.55
N VAL A 27 9.76 10.53 8.40
CA VAL A 27 10.24 11.27 7.24
C VAL A 27 9.09 11.97 6.51
N VAL A 28 8.01 11.26 6.21
CA VAL A 28 6.88 11.83 5.44
C VAL A 28 6.14 12.93 6.19
N LYS A 29 6.08 12.85 7.51
CA LYS A 29 5.47 13.89 8.38
C LYS A 29 6.47 14.97 8.83
N ASN A 30 7.69 14.96 8.33
CA ASN A 30 8.69 15.96 8.71
C ASN A 30 8.37 17.33 8.12
N GLU A 31 8.07 18.31 8.98
CA GLU A 31 7.70 19.67 8.58
C GLU A 31 8.86 20.44 7.92
N GLN A 32 10.11 20.12 8.23
CA GLN A 32 11.26 20.76 7.56
C GLN A 32 11.37 20.27 6.11
N LEU A 33 11.18 18.96 5.88
CA LEU A 33 11.15 18.38 4.54
C LEU A 33 10.00 18.97 3.73
N LYS A 34 8.81 19.06 4.30
CA LYS A 34 7.65 19.67 3.66
C LYS A 34 7.95 21.13 3.29
N ARG A 35 8.45 21.94 4.23
CA ARG A 35 8.87 23.32 3.96
C ARG A 35 9.89 23.42 2.84
N TYR A 36 10.82 22.47 2.72
CA TYR A 36 11.81 22.45 1.64
C TYR A 36 11.17 22.43 0.25
N PHE A 37 10.12 21.59 0.03
CA PHE A 37 9.39 21.57 -1.22
C PHE A 37 8.59 22.85 -1.47
N PHE A 38 7.83 23.30 -0.46
CA PHE A 38 6.87 24.38 -0.60
C PHE A 38 7.50 25.77 -0.61
N SER A 39 8.74 25.93 -0.14
CA SER A 39 9.47 27.21 -0.24
C SER A 39 10.17 27.42 -1.59
N ARG A 40 10.34 26.39 -2.39
CA ARG A 40 11.11 26.42 -3.64
C ARG A 40 10.30 26.28 -4.91
N LEU A 41 9.06 25.82 -4.78
CA LEU A 41 8.20 25.48 -5.92
C LEU A 41 6.81 26.05 -5.72
N PRO A 42 6.08 26.37 -6.81
CA PRO A 42 4.66 26.66 -6.75
C PRO A 42 3.88 25.55 -6.06
N PHE A 43 2.82 25.89 -5.33
CA PHE A 43 2.07 24.99 -4.48
C PHE A 43 1.69 23.65 -5.15
N ASP A 44 1.13 23.68 -6.36
CA ASP A 44 0.70 22.46 -7.06
C ASP A 44 1.89 21.55 -7.40
N LYS A 45 3.00 22.13 -7.89
CA LYS A 45 4.23 21.36 -8.18
C LYS A 45 4.84 20.79 -6.90
N ALA A 46 4.92 21.59 -5.84
CA ALA A 46 5.42 21.13 -4.54
C ALA A 46 4.57 19.97 -4.00
N SER A 47 3.24 20.07 -4.10
CA SER A 47 2.30 19.04 -3.65
C SER A 47 2.48 17.73 -4.41
N VAL A 48 2.60 17.78 -5.75
CA VAL A 48 2.83 16.60 -6.59
C VAL A 48 4.17 15.96 -6.27
N LEU A 49 5.26 16.75 -6.21
CA LEU A 49 6.60 16.21 -5.93
C LEU A 49 6.73 15.65 -4.52
N HIS A 50 6.11 16.28 -3.52
CA HIS A 50 6.09 15.76 -2.16
C HIS A 50 5.30 14.44 -2.08
N LEU A 51 4.19 14.31 -2.83
CA LEU A 51 3.46 13.05 -2.93
C LEU A 51 4.34 11.95 -3.56
N VAL A 52 4.92 12.22 -4.74
CA VAL A 52 5.80 11.26 -5.44
C VAL A 52 6.95 10.82 -4.55
N PHE A 53 7.64 11.78 -3.93
CA PHE A 53 8.70 11.49 -2.96
C PHE A 53 8.20 10.57 -1.84
N SER A 54 7.07 10.90 -1.23
CA SER A 54 6.51 10.12 -0.11
C SER A 54 6.19 8.68 -0.53
N LYS A 55 5.64 8.48 -1.74
CA LYS A 55 5.28 7.15 -2.25
C LYS A 55 6.51 6.34 -2.64
N LEU A 56 7.49 6.93 -3.32
CA LEU A 56 8.76 6.27 -3.65
C LEU A 56 9.57 5.94 -2.40
N PHE A 57 9.65 6.85 -1.45
CA PHE A 57 10.30 6.61 -0.17
C PHE A 57 9.63 5.47 0.59
N GLY A 58 8.29 5.42 0.56
CA GLY A 58 7.53 4.31 1.13
C GLY A 58 7.86 2.97 0.48
N PHE A 59 7.92 2.90 -0.86
CA PHE A 59 8.33 1.69 -1.56
C PHE A 59 9.73 1.20 -1.15
N ILE A 60 10.68 2.13 -1.02
CA ILE A 60 12.05 1.78 -0.62
C ILE A 60 12.08 1.27 0.83
N VAL A 61 11.48 2.02 1.76
CA VAL A 61 11.60 1.75 3.20
C VAL A 61 10.69 0.62 3.67
N LEU A 62 9.49 0.50 3.11
CA LEU A 62 8.55 -0.57 3.47
C LEU A 62 8.81 -1.86 2.67
N GLY A 63 9.32 -1.76 1.43
CA GLY A 63 9.51 -2.89 0.54
C GLY A 63 10.98 -3.30 0.38
N LEU A 64 11.76 -2.49 -0.34
CA LEU A 64 13.10 -2.88 -0.78
C LEU A 64 14.09 -3.15 0.36
N ILE A 65 14.16 -2.24 1.34
CA ILE A 65 15.11 -2.39 2.46
C ILE A 65 14.78 -3.64 3.30
N PRO A 66 13.53 -3.83 3.78
CA PRO A 66 13.17 -5.05 4.50
C PRO A 66 13.38 -6.32 3.67
N LEU A 67 13.07 -6.29 2.36
CA LEU A 67 13.30 -7.42 1.47
C LEU A 67 14.79 -7.81 1.43
N MET A 68 15.67 -6.84 1.23
CA MET A 68 17.13 -7.09 1.19
C MET A 68 17.61 -7.70 2.51
N ILE A 69 17.19 -7.17 3.65
CA ILE A 69 17.55 -7.67 4.98
C ILE A 69 17.04 -9.10 5.16
N CYS A 70 15.74 -9.32 4.87
CA CYS A 70 15.13 -10.64 5.06
C CYS A 70 15.67 -11.68 4.08
N THR A 71 15.92 -11.34 2.82
CA THR A 71 16.54 -12.27 1.85
C THR A 71 17.95 -12.69 2.27
N PHE A 72 18.68 -11.79 2.93
CA PHE A 72 20.03 -12.12 3.44
C PHE A 72 19.98 -12.99 4.69
N LEU A 73 19.04 -12.74 5.60
CA LEU A 73 18.98 -13.42 6.92
C LEU A 73 18.03 -14.64 6.93
N LEU A 74 17.10 -14.73 5.99
CA LEU A 74 16.13 -15.80 5.81
C LEU A 74 16.13 -16.26 4.33
N PRO A 75 17.25 -16.81 3.82
CA PRO A 75 17.41 -17.11 2.39
C PRO A 75 16.49 -18.24 1.88
N GLU A 76 15.89 -19.01 2.78
CA GLU A 76 14.92 -20.05 2.46
C GLU A 76 13.56 -19.54 1.98
N PHE A 77 13.23 -18.25 2.20
CA PHE A 77 11.96 -17.67 1.79
C PHE A 77 12.03 -16.98 0.42
N SER A 78 11.04 -17.25 -0.43
CA SER A 78 10.84 -16.54 -1.70
C SER A 78 10.08 -15.21 -1.53
N PHE A 79 9.45 -14.98 -0.38
CA PHE A 79 8.58 -13.85 -0.06
C PHE A 79 7.45 -13.62 -1.09
N GLY A 80 7.07 -14.66 -1.83
CA GLY A 80 5.98 -14.63 -2.80
C GLY A 80 6.21 -13.72 -4.02
N ILE A 81 7.45 -13.35 -4.31
CA ILE A 81 7.79 -12.50 -5.47
C ILE A 81 7.93 -13.33 -6.73
N CYS A 82 8.72 -14.41 -6.65
CA CYS A 82 8.94 -15.35 -7.73
C CYS A 82 8.08 -16.58 -7.50
N SER A 83 7.14 -16.78 -8.39
CA SER A 83 6.24 -17.91 -8.39
C SER A 83 6.47 -18.74 -9.64
N SER A 84 6.31 -20.07 -9.56
CA SER A 84 6.23 -20.94 -10.73
C SER A 84 5.04 -20.48 -11.61
N SER A 85 5.04 -20.77 -12.90
CA SER A 85 4.12 -20.20 -13.93
C SER A 85 2.61 -20.28 -13.62
N SER A 86 2.17 -21.25 -12.84
CA SER A 86 0.77 -21.45 -12.43
C SER A 86 0.22 -20.37 -11.45
N PRO A 87 0.94 -19.94 -10.43
CA PRO A 87 0.44 -18.95 -9.46
C PRO A 87 0.20 -17.54 -10.03
N LEU A 88 0.88 -17.11 -11.08
CA LEU A 88 0.59 -15.80 -11.68
C LEU A 88 -0.78 -15.77 -12.34
N VAL A 89 -1.17 -16.82 -13.07
CA VAL A 89 -2.51 -16.93 -13.67
C VAL A 89 -3.56 -16.92 -12.57
N ASN A 90 -3.37 -17.70 -11.51
CA ASN A 90 -4.28 -17.73 -10.35
C ASN A 90 -4.36 -16.35 -9.68
N SER A 91 -3.26 -15.61 -9.59
CA SER A 91 -3.25 -14.25 -9.02
C SER A 91 -4.12 -13.29 -9.82
N PHE A 92 -4.08 -13.34 -11.16
CA PHE A 92 -4.96 -12.51 -12.01
C PHE A 92 -6.43 -12.93 -11.89
N VAL A 93 -6.72 -14.22 -11.80
CA VAL A 93 -8.09 -14.71 -11.61
C VAL A 93 -8.65 -14.23 -10.28
N TRP A 94 -7.91 -14.40 -9.18
CA TRP A 94 -8.35 -13.94 -7.86
C TRP A 94 -8.51 -12.42 -7.80
N ALA A 95 -7.57 -11.66 -8.36
CA ALA A 95 -7.68 -10.21 -8.42
C ALA A 95 -8.91 -9.78 -9.24
N GLY A 96 -9.20 -10.44 -10.35
CA GLY A 96 -10.39 -10.21 -11.17
C GLY A 96 -11.70 -10.51 -10.43
N LEU A 97 -11.78 -11.63 -9.73
CA LEU A 97 -12.94 -11.98 -8.91
C LEU A 97 -13.17 -10.98 -7.79
N LEU A 98 -12.10 -10.57 -7.09
CA LEU A 98 -12.20 -9.56 -6.05
C LEU A 98 -12.58 -8.19 -6.61
N ALA A 99 -12.12 -7.83 -7.80
CA ALA A 99 -12.46 -6.56 -8.43
C ALA A 99 -13.97 -6.43 -8.68
N LEU A 100 -14.69 -7.54 -8.96
CA LEU A 100 -16.15 -7.54 -9.12
C LEU A 100 -16.89 -7.08 -7.84
N VAL A 101 -16.28 -7.26 -6.68
CA VAL A 101 -16.83 -6.81 -5.39
C VAL A 101 -16.24 -5.47 -4.99
N ILE A 102 -14.92 -5.30 -5.11
CA ILE A 102 -14.18 -4.11 -4.69
C ILE A 102 -14.67 -2.87 -5.46
N VAL A 103 -14.77 -2.97 -6.80
CA VAL A 103 -15.10 -1.80 -7.63
C VAL A 103 -16.47 -1.21 -7.30
N PRO A 104 -17.58 -1.97 -7.27
CA PRO A 104 -18.89 -1.41 -6.96
C PRO A 104 -18.98 -0.86 -5.53
N LEU A 105 -18.42 -1.58 -4.55
CA LEU A 105 -18.42 -1.13 -3.15
C LEU A 105 -17.60 0.15 -2.99
N THR A 106 -16.39 0.16 -3.51
CA THR A 106 -15.51 1.33 -3.41
C THR A 106 -16.12 2.52 -4.14
N PHE A 107 -16.65 2.35 -5.34
CA PHE A 107 -17.34 3.41 -6.07
C PHE A 107 -18.49 4.00 -5.25
N HIS A 108 -19.34 3.15 -4.65
CA HIS A 108 -20.46 3.60 -3.83
C HIS A 108 -20.02 4.41 -2.61
N PHE A 109 -18.97 3.97 -1.89
CA PHE A 109 -18.53 4.64 -0.67
C PHE A 109 -17.64 5.85 -0.94
N SER A 110 -16.86 5.84 -2.02
CA SER A 110 -15.86 6.86 -2.31
C SER A 110 -16.44 8.21 -2.74
N GLN A 111 -17.67 8.24 -3.23
CA GLN A 111 -18.37 9.49 -3.57
C GLN A 111 -19.01 10.21 -2.37
N LYS A 112 -19.02 9.57 -1.19
CA LYS A 112 -19.64 10.15 0.00
C LYS A 112 -18.80 11.30 0.57
N PRO A 113 -19.44 12.37 1.11
CA PRO A 113 -18.72 13.52 1.66
C PRO A 113 -17.67 13.15 2.70
N GLU A 114 -17.93 12.13 3.53
CA GLU A 114 -16.97 11.67 4.52
C GLU A 114 -15.68 11.13 3.92
N ASN A 115 -15.75 10.48 2.72
CA ASN A 115 -14.56 10.02 2.01
C ASN A 115 -13.84 11.17 1.30
N LEU A 116 -14.60 12.11 0.72
CA LEU A 116 -14.03 13.25 0.00
C LEU A 116 -13.23 14.20 0.92
N GLN A 117 -13.47 14.17 2.24
CA GLN A 117 -12.62 14.88 3.21
C GLN A 117 -11.19 14.35 3.27
N TYR A 118 -10.97 13.07 2.97
CA TYR A 118 -9.67 12.41 3.02
C TYR A 118 -9.05 12.19 1.64
N TYR A 119 -9.88 12.03 0.61
CA TYR A 119 -9.45 11.69 -0.75
C TYR A 119 -9.93 12.69 -1.79
N PRO A 120 -9.15 12.89 -2.88
CA PRO A 120 -7.80 12.37 -3.07
C PRO A 120 -6.80 12.99 -2.09
N GLN A 121 -5.73 12.26 -1.70
CA GLN A 121 -4.72 12.79 -0.77
C GLN A 121 -3.90 13.97 -1.35
N LEU A 122 -3.84 14.09 -2.67
CA LEU A 122 -3.24 15.23 -3.34
C LEU A 122 -4.25 16.39 -3.39
N ARG A 123 -4.00 17.44 -2.59
CA ARG A 123 -4.89 18.59 -2.42
C ARG A 123 -4.50 19.73 -3.35
N ILE A 124 -4.75 19.56 -4.65
CA ILE A 124 -4.64 20.59 -5.66
C ILE A 124 -6.01 20.80 -6.32
N ARG A 125 -6.28 22.01 -6.79
CA ARG A 125 -7.57 22.32 -7.42
C ARG A 125 -7.62 21.86 -8.87
N LYS A 126 -6.53 22.10 -9.62
CA LYS A 126 -6.47 21.85 -11.06
C LYS A 126 -5.79 20.53 -11.37
N TRP A 127 -6.55 19.60 -11.95
CA TRP A 127 -6.06 18.29 -12.34
C TRP A 127 -5.95 18.16 -13.85
N THR A 128 -4.88 17.53 -14.32
CA THR A 128 -4.65 17.14 -15.71
C THR A 128 -4.57 15.61 -15.82
N TYR A 129 -4.66 15.07 -17.05
CA TYR A 129 -4.41 13.64 -17.27
C TYR A 129 -3.03 13.19 -16.73
N SER A 130 -1.99 14.02 -16.97
CA SER A 130 -0.65 13.73 -16.45
C SER A 130 -0.62 13.69 -14.91
N THR A 131 -1.33 14.59 -14.25
CA THR A 131 -1.43 14.59 -12.78
C THR A 131 -2.11 13.35 -12.26
N VAL A 132 -3.21 12.91 -12.91
CA VAL A 132 -3.90 11.66 -12.56
C VAL A 132 -2.97 10.47 -12.73
N LEU A 133 -2.28 10.36 -13.87
CA LEU A 133 -1.35 9.25 -14.12
C LEU A 133 -0.20 9.20 -13.11
N ILE A 134 0.42 10.35 -12.80
CA ILE A 134 1.47 10.44 -11.78
C ILE A 134 0.94 10.01 -10.41
N TYR A 135 -0.25 10.46 -10.05
CA TYR A 135 -0.90 10.09 -8.80
C TYR A 135 -1.12 8.57 -8.69
N LEU A 136 -1.77 7.97 -9.70
CA LEU A 136 -2.08 6.54 -9.73
C LEU A 136 -0.80 5.69 -9.75
N ALA A 137 0.18 6.05 -10.59
CA ALA A 137 1.47 5.35 -10.66
C ALA A 137 2.23 5.40 -9.33
N SER A 138 2.27 6.58 -8.69
CA SER A 138 2.92 6.74 -7.38
C SER A 138 2.28 5.85 -6.31
N TRP A 139 0.95 5.74 -6.31
CA TRP A 139 0.23 4.84 -5.42
C TRP A 139 0.51 3.37 -5.72
N ALA A 140 0.53 2.96 -6.99
CA ALA A 140 0.85 1.59 -7.35
C ALA A 140 2.26 1.19 -6.88
N VAL A 141 3.25 2.05 -7.08
CA VAL A 141 4.61 1.80 -6.59
C VAL A 141 4.66 1.69 -5.06
N TYR A 142 3.98 2.60 -4.34
CA TYR A 142 3.90 2.53 -2.88
C TYR A 142 3.27 1.23 -2.40
N LEU A 143 2.13 0.86 -3.00
CA LEU A 143 1.39 -0.35 -2.64
C LEU A 143 2.19 -1.62 -2.93
N LEU A 144 3.05 -1.63 -3.94
CA LEU A 144 3.96 -2.76 -4.17
C LEU A 144 4.89 -2.98 -2.96
N GLY A 145 5.52 -1.91 -2.45
CA GLY A 145 6.34 -2.01 -1.24
C GLY A 145 5.53 -2.39 0.00
N TYR A 146 4.32 -1.88 0.09
CA TYR A 146 3.40 -2.15 1.18
C TYR A 146 2.95 -3.63 1.22
N GLU A 147 2.50 -4.18 0.09
CA GLU A 147 2.10 -5.59 0.02
C GLU A 147 3.30 -6.53 0.14
N LEU A 148 4.46 -6.13 -0.39
CA LEU A 148 5.70 -6.86 -0.18
C LEU A 148 6.04 -7.00 1.31
N LEU A 149 5.87 -5.92 2.09
CA LEU A 149 6.07 -5.97 3.54
C LEU A 149 5.07 -6.87 4.23
N PHE A 150 3.77 -6.63 3.98
CA PHE A 150 2.72 -7.35 4.72
C PHE A 150 2.54 -8.78 4.23
N ARG A 151 2.46 -9.01 2.92
CA ARG A 151 2.12 -10.32 2.35
C ARG A 151 3.35 -11.17 2.05
N GLY A 152 4.47 -10.52 1.70
CA GLY A 152 5.73 -11.22 1.49
C GLY A 152 6.50 -11.43 2.79
N ILE A 153 7.08 -10.35 3.29
CA ILE A 153 8.09 -10.39 4.35
C ILE A 153 7.47 -10.78 5.70
N LEU A 154 6.29 -10.28 6.01
CA LEU A 154 5.65 -10.56 7.31
C LEU A 154 4.86 -11.88 7.29
N LEU A 155 4.02 -12.12 6.28
CA LEU A 155 3.07 -13.23 6.32
C LEU A 155 3.75 -14.60 6.20
N PHE A 156 4.60 -14.85 5.20
CA PHE A 156 5.16 -16.17 4.97
C PHE A 156 6.01 -16.70 6.13
N PRO A 157 6.95 -15.94 6.70
CA PRO A 157 7.69 -16.41 7.88
C PRO A 157 6.81 -16.62 9.11
N LEU A 158 5.78 -15.76 9.31
CA LEU A 158 4.84 -15.94 10.42
C LEU A 158 3.98 -17.19 10.25
N VAL A 159 3.57 -17.52 9.02
CA VAL A 159 2.81 -18.78 8.75
C VAL A 159 3.65 -20.00 9.10
N GLU A 160 4.94 -19.97 8.76
CA GLU A 160 5.83 -21.09 9.10
C GLU A 160 6.09 -21.18 10.61
N ALA A 161 6.26 -20.05 11.29
CA ALA A 161 6.55 -20.04 12.72
C ALA A 161 5.33 -20.32 13.61
N LEU A 162 4.13 -19.81 13.24
CA LEU A 162 2.93 -19.80 14.10
C LEU A 162 1.77 -20.64 13.54
N GLY A 163 1.83 -21.06 12.29
CA GLY A 163 0.70 -21.59 11.56
C GLY A 163 -0.20 -20.48 10.96
N ILE A 164 -1.15 -20.89 10.10
CA ILE A 164 -1.92 -20.00 9.23
C ILE A 164 -2.75 -18.97 10.03
N TRP A 165 -3.59 -19.41 10.95
CA TRP A 165 -4.55 -18.51 11.60
C TRP A 165 -3.91 -17.49 12.55
N PRO A 166 -2.94 -17.86 13.41
CA PRO A 166 -2.23 -16.88 14.22
C PRO A 166 -1.45 -15.87 13.37
N ALA A 167 -0.83 -16.33 12.27
CA ALA A 167 -0.11 -15.45 11.34
C ALA A 167 -1.05 -14.42 10.68
N ILE A 168 -2.23 -14.87 10.21
CA ILE A 168 -3.27 -13.97 9.67
C ILE A 168 -3.72 -12.97 10.73
N ALA A 169 -3.96 -13.41 11.97
CA ALA A 169 -4.38 -12.53 13.05
C ALA A 169 -3.35 -11.44 13.35
N VAL A 170 -2.07 -11.80 13.51
CA VAL A 170 -0.97 -10.83 13.72
C VAL A 170 -0.83 -9.89 12.55
N ASN A 171 -0.81 -10.42 11.33
CA ASN A 171 -0.69 -9.63 10.11
C ASN A 171 -1.85 -8.63 9.97
N THR A 172 -3.09 -9.08 10.14
CA THR A 172 -4.28 -8.23 10.04
C THR A 172 -4.32 -7.17 11.13
N LEU A 173 -3.91 -7.50 12.36
CA LEU A 173 -3.82 -6.55 13.46
C LEU A 173 -2.86 -5.41 13.14
N LEU A 174 -1.66 -5.72 12.67
CA LEU A 174 -0.66 -4.72 12.27
C LEU A 174 -1.14 -3.90 11.06
N TYR A 175 -1.72 -4.58 10.07
CA TYR A 175 -2.31 -3.95 8.89
C TYR A 175 -3.41 -2.94 9.26
N SER A 176 -4.33 -3.32 10.16
CA SER A 176 -5.38 -2.42 10.65
C SER A 176 -4.83 -1.29 11.51
N ALA A 177 -3.83 -1.55 12.34
CA ALA A 177 -3.24 -0.55 13.21
C ALA A 177 -2.62 0.61 12.42
N VAL A 178 -1.95 0.33 11.30
CA VAL A 178 -1.39 1.41 10.46
C VAL A 178 -2.47 2.23 9.74
N HIS A 179 -3.65 1.67 9.49
CA HIS A 179 -4.78 2.40 8.91
C HIS A 179 -5.47 3.36 9.90
N LEU A 180 -5.30 3.15 11.23
CA LEU A 180 -5.76 4.10 12.25
C LEU A 180 -5.16 5.51 12.07
N LEU A 181 -3.96 5.58 11.49
CA LEU A 181 -3.27 6.83 11.21
C LEU A 181 -3.95 7.66 10.08
N ASN A 182 -4.80 7.02 9.27
CA ASN A 182 -5.61 7.68 8.26
C ASN A 182 -7.01 8.02 8.82
N SER A 183 -7.77 6.99 9.16
CA SER A 183 -9.08 7.17 9.79
C SER A 183 -9.54 5.90 10.53
N PRO A 184 -10.39 6.03 11.60
CA PRO A 184 -10.98 4.87 12.27
C PRO A 184 -11.83 3.99 11.35
N LYS A 185 -12.53 4.59 10.37
CA LYS A 185 -13.35 3.85 9.39
C LYS A 185 -12.48 2.97 8.49
N GLU A 186 -11.33 3.49 8.02
CA GLU A 186 -10.39 2.72 7.23
C GLU A 186 -9.78 1.57 8.02
N SER A 187 -9.45 1.80 9.29
CA SER A 187 -8.93 0.76 10.17
C SER A 187 -9.91 -0.40 10.33
N ILE A 188 -11.19 -0.11 10.57
CA ILE A 188 -12.23 -1.14 10.69
C ILE A 188 -12.41 -1.87 9.36
N GLY A 189 -12.51 -1.15 8.25
CA GLY A 189 -12.65 -1.73 6.90
C GLY A 189 -11.44 -2.55 6.47
N SER A 190 -10.25 -2.24 6.96
CA SER A 190 -9.03 -2.98 6.64
C SER A 190 -8.96 -4.36 7.30
N ILE A 191 -9.75 -4.63 8.37
CA ILE A 191 -9.78 -5.96 9.02
C ILE A 191 -10.27 -7.05 8.05
N PRO A 192 -11.52 -7.01 7.53
CA PRO A 192 -11.97 -8.04 6.61
C PRO A 192 -11.16 -8.07 5.32
N PHE A 193 -10.76 -6.92 4.80
CA PHE A 193 -9.92 -6.84 3.62
C PHE A 193 -8.54 -7.47 3.84
N GLY A 194 -7.90 -7.18 4.97
CA GLY A 194 -6.61 -7.75 5.36
C GLY A 194 -6.65 -9.28 5.48
N ILE A 195 -7.70 -9.85 6.06
CA ILE A 195 -7.90 -11.30 6.15
C ILE A 195 -8.01 -11.90 4.75
N VAL A 196 -8.85 -11.34 3.88
CA VAL A 196 -9.01 -11.81 2.49
C VAL A 196 -7.68 -11.77 1.74
N LEU A 197 -6.94 -10.66 1.84
CA LEU A 197 -5.64 -10.55 1.19
C LEU A 197 -4.62 -11.58 1.74
N CYS A 198 -4.62 -11.90 3.03
CA CYS A 198 -3.77 -12.96 3.57
C CYS A 198 -4.14 -14.32 2.98
N LEU A 199 -5.43 -14.65 2.96
CA LEU A 199 -5.91 -15.94 2.46
C LEU A 199 -5.54 -16.13 0.98
N ILE A 200 -5.78 -15.15 0.12
CA ILE A 200 -5.44 -15.27 -1.30
C ILE A 200 -3.93 -15.29 -1.53
N THR A 201 -3.13 -14.60 -0.67
CA THR A 201 -1.67 -14.66 -0.74
C THR A 201 -1.16 -16.06 -0.43
N ILE A 202 -1.71 -16.72 0.59
CA ILE A 202 -1.38 -18.10 0.95
C ILE A 202 -1.82 -19.06 -0.17
N GLU A 203 -3.05 -18.90 -0.67
CA GLU A 203 -3.60 -19.75 -1.73
C GLU A 203 -2.83 -19.63 -3.05
N THR A 204 -2.38 -18.43 -3.40
CA THR A 204 -1.63 -18.18 -4.64
C THR A 204 -0.12 -18.27 -4.45
N GLU A 205 0.36 -18.55 -3.25
CA GLU A 205 1.79 -18.59 -2.90
C GLU A 205 2.55 -17.33 -3.36
N GLY A 206 1.84 -16.18 -3.46
CA GLY A 206 2.41 -14.97 -4.02
C GLY A 206 1.68 -13.68 -3.62
N ILE A 207 2.41 -12.57 -3.65
CA ILE A 207 1.89 -11.24 -3.29
C ILE A 207 0.99 -10.62 -4.36
N TRP A 208 1.02 -11.15 -5.60
CA TRP A 208 0.48 -10.45 -6.77
C TRP A 208 -1.05 -10.28 -6.74
N ALA A 209 -1.78 -11.30 -6.27
CA ALA A 209 -3.24 -11.20 -6.12
C ALA A 209 -3.62 -10.10 -5.13
N ALA A 210 -2.95 -10.05 -3.98
CA ALA A 210 -3.16 -9.02 -2.96
C ALA A 210 -2.78 -7.63 -3.50
N TYR A 211 -1.63 -7.49 -4.14
CA TYR A 211 -1.17 -6.24 -4.73
C TYR A 211 -2.17 -5.69 -5.76
N LEU A 212 -2.58 -6.51 -6.74
CA LEU A 212 -3.52 -6.08 -7.78
C LEU A 212 -4.88 -5.69 -7.19
N SER A 213 -5.38 -6.44 -6.21
CA SER A 213 -6.63 -6.13 -5.51
C SER A 213 -6.55 -4.81 -4.75
N HIS A 214 -5.43 -4.55 -4.07
CA HIS A 214 -5.22 -3.31 -3.34
C HIS A 214 -5.04 -2.10 -4.28
N VAL A 215 -4.33 -2.27 -5.40
CA VAL A 215 -4.24 -1.24 -6.45
C VAL A 215 -5.62 -0.95 -7.02
N CYS A 216 -6.43 -1.97 -7.32
CA CYS A 216 -7.79 -1.82 -7.81
C CYS A 216 -8.65 -0.99 -6.84
N LEU A 217 -8.62 -1.31 -5.54
CA LEU A 217 -9.31 -0.55 -4.50
C LEU A 217 -8.84 0.90 -4.45
N SER A 218 -7.53 1.12 -4.39
CA SER A 218 -6.92 2.45 -4.28
C SER A 218 -7.24 3.33 -5.50
N TRP A 219 -7.12 2.78 -6.70
CA TRP A 219 -7.39 3.51 -7.94
C TRP A 219 -8.88 3.82 -8.09
N THR A 220 -9.76 2.87 -7.78
CA THR A 220 -11.21 3.11 -7.82
C THR A 220 -11.59 4.21 -6.84
N ASN A 221 -11.08 4.16 -5.60
CA ASN A 221 -11.32 5.22 -4.62
C ASN A 221 -10.81 6.59 -5.12
N ALA A 222 -9.59 6.63 -5.63
CA ALA A 222 -8.96 7.85 -6.11
C ALA A 222 -9.73 8.48 -7.28
N LEU A 223 -10.03 7.69 -8.31
CA LEU A 223 -10.73 8.18 -9.51
C LEU A 223 -12.14 8.64 -9.17
N THR A 224 -12.86 7.89 -8.34
CA THR A 224 -14.20 8.27 -7.87
C THR A 224 -14.14 9.55 -7.05
N ALA A 225 -13.18 9.69 -6.15
CA ALA A 225 -13.02 10.89 -5.35
C ALA A 225 -12.64 12.11 -6.22
N ILE A 226 -11.72 11.97 -7.18
CA ILE A 226 -11.36 13.04 -8.12
C ILE A 226 -12.59 13.50 -8.92
N TYR A 227 -13.41 12.57 -9.38
CA TYR A 227 -14.60 12.89 -10.18
C TYR A 227 -15.69 13.62 -9.38
N HIS A 228 -15.93 13.23 -8.11
CA HIS A 228 -17.02 13.77 -7.29
C HIS A 228 -16.60 14.91 -6.34
N HIS A 229 -15.30 15.23 -6.25
CA HIS A 229 -14.84 16.27 -5.32
C HIS A 229 -15.23 17.66 -5.81
N PRO A 230 -15.97 18.45 -5.01
CA PRO A 230 -16.53 19.74 -5.45
C PRO A 230 -15.45 20.79 -5.78
N ASP A 231 -14.27 20.72 -5.17
CA ASP A 231 -13.20 21.70 -5.36
C ASP A 231 -12.21 21.33 -6.48
N ILE A 232 -12.41 20.18 -7.14
CA ILE A 232 -11.52 19.72 -8.22
C ILE A 232 -12.06 20.16 -9.57
N GLU A 233 -11.18 20.84 -10.32
CA GLU A 233 -11.39 21.25 -11.70
C GLU A 233 -10.48 20.44 -12.62
N PHE A 234 -11.07 19.67 -13.54
CA PHE A 234 -10.33 18.92 -14.53
C PHE A 234 -10.03 19.80 -15.75
N ILE A 235 -8.78 20.11 -15.97
CA ILE A 235 -8.33 20.88 -17.14
C ILE A 235 -7.67 19.90 -18.12
N GLY A 236 -8.25 19.78 -19.34
CA GLY A 236 -7.59 19.03 -20.42
C GLY A 236 -6.17 19.58 -20.65
N ASN A 237 -5.28 18.75 -21.20
CA ASN A 237 -3.97 19.21 -21.65
C ASN A 237 -4.17 20.26 -22.77
N LYS A 238 -4.43 21.52 -22.41
CA LYS A 238 -4.24 22.60 -23.37
C LYS A 238 -2.75 22.65 -23.64
N SER A 239 -2.37 22.43 -24.92
CA SER A 239 -1.05 22.72 -25.45
C SER A 239 -0.59 24.07 -24.88
N ARG A 240 0.61 24.11 -24.38
CA ARG A 240 1.31 25.37 -24.11
C ARG A 240 1.55 25.99 -25.50
N ASP A 241 0.67 26.91 -25.89
CA ASP A 241 0.97 27.92 -26.87
C ASP A 241 1.79 29.00 -26.21
#